data_930bf5b67efa508e6d782fc58a26b6d0
#
_entry.id   930bf5b67efa508e6d782fc58a26b6d0
#
_cell.length_a   1.000
_cell.length_b   1.000
_cell.length_c   1.000
_cell.angle_alpha   90.00
_cell.angle_beta   90.00
_cell.angle_gamma   90.00
#
_symmetry.space_group_name_H-M   'P 1'
#
loop_
_entity.id
_entity.type
_entity.pdbx_description
1 polymer ?
#
loop_
_entity_poly.entity_id
_entity_poly.type
_entity_poly.pdbx_seq_one_letter_code
_entity_poly.pdbx_strand_id
1 'polypeptide(L)'
;MKKVFISGIISRTWDCQTCKKDVTAFVEIISSDAAINVIVQDLSNELFCQDPELGLNPDQIKNCQKYVELFMPVAMKEYFDENFGSSICGSELYNVC
;
A
#
# COMPACT_ATOMS: atom_id res chain seq x y z
N MET A 1 7.63 15.04 -11.10
CA MET A 1 6.80 15.13 -11.23
C MET A 1 5.79 15.11 -10.27
N LYS A 2 5.22 14.18 -10.06
CA LYS A 2 4.29 14.20 -9.04
C LYS A 2 4.90 14.55 -7.72
N LYS A 3 6.14 14.25 -7.54
CA LYS A 3 6.83 14.67 -6.35
C LYS A 3 6.83 16.18 -6.22
N VAL A 4 7.04 16.86 -7.33
CA VAL A 4 7.02 18.31 -7.32
C VAL A 4 5.67 18.82 -6.86
N PHE A 5 4.62 18.28 -7.41
CA PHE A 5 3.29 18.71 -7.06
C PHE A 5 2.97 18.43 -5.60
N ILE A 6 3.21 17.20 -5.17
CA ILE A 6 2.90 16.80 -3.80
C ILE A 6 3.79 17.52 -2.81
N SER A 7 5.08 17.58 -3.10
CA SER A 7 6.01 18.22 -2.19
C SER A 7 5.74 19.71 -2.04
N GLY A 8 5.30 20.35 -3.10
CA GLY A 8 4.98 21.77 -3.03
C GLY A 8 3.88 22.09 -2.05
N ILE A 9 2.95 21.15 -1.89
CA ILE A 9 1.84 21.32 -0.97
C ILE A 9 2.21 20.82 0.42
N ILE A 10 2.78 19.64 0.48
CA ILE A 10 3.03 18.96 1.74
C ILE A 10 4.21 19.55 2.50
N SER A 11 5.28 19.86 1.82
CA SER A 11 6.50 20.25 2.49
C SER A 11 6.38 21.59 3.23
N ARG A 12 5.33 22.32 2.99
CA ARG A 12 5.11 23.56 3.72
C ARG A 12 4.75 23.32 5.17
N THR A 13 3.96 22.26 5.42
CA THR A 13 3.43 22.00 6.74
C THR A 13 3.80 20.62 7.25
N TRP A 14 4.45 19.83 6.43
CA TRP A 14 4.75 18.45 6.77
C TRP A 14 6.15 18.36 7.34
N ASP A 15 6.24 18.35 8.67
CA ASP A 15 7.50 18.08 9.33
C ASP A 15 7.55 16.59 9.70
N CYS A 16 8.62 16.20 10.39
CA CYS A 16 8.82 14.79 10.72
C CYS A 16 7.67 14.24 11.56
N GLN A 17 7.24 14.97 12.57
CA GLN A 17 6.18 14.50 13.44
C GLN A 17 4.84 14.41 12.72
N THR A 18 4.52 15.40 11.91
CA THR A 18 3.28 15.39 11.15
C THR A 18 3.28 14.26 10.14
N CYS A 19 4.41 14.03 9.47
CA CYS A 19 4.53 12.92 8.54
C CYS A 19 4.27 11.61 9.24
N LYS A 20 4.91 11.37 10.38
CA LYS A 20 4.74 10.11 11.11
C LYS A 20 3.30 9.93 11.56
N LYS A 21 2.66 11.01 12.01
CA LYS A 21 1.28 10.95 12.43
C LYS A 21 0.35 10.58 11.28
N ASP A 22 0.56 11.21 10.12
CA ASP A 22 -0.28 10.95 8.96
C ASP A 22 -0.05 9.54 8.43
N VAL A 23 1.20 9.08 8.38
CA VAL A 23 1.49 7.73 7.93
C VAL A 23 0.92 6.71 8.89
N THR A 24 0.99 6.97 10.20
CA THR A 24 0.40 6.06 11.17
C THR A 24 -1.10 5.95 10.97
N ALA A 25 -1.78 7.05 10.71
CA ALA A 25 -3.20 7.05 10.44
C ALA A 25 -3.50 6.22 9.17
N PHE A 26 -2.68 6.38 8.13
CA PHE A 26 -2.85 5.61 6.91
C PHE A 26 -2.65 4.11 7.16
N VAL A 27 -1.63 3.77 7.94
CA VAL A 27 -1.35 2.37 8.27
C VAL A 27 -2.51 1.74 9.02
N GLU A 28 -3.12 2.48 9.95
CA GLU A 28 -4.27 1.97 10.68
C GLU A 28 -5.42 1.64 9.74
N ILE A 29 -5.62 2.46 8.72
CA ILE A 29 -6.69 2.22 7.76
C ILE A 29 -6.35 1.03 6.86
N ILE A 30 -5.15 1.02 6.28
CA ILE A 30 -4.79 0.03 5.28
C ILE A 30 -4.56 -1.35 5.88
N SER A 31 -4.24 -1.42 7.16
CA SER A 31 -4.07 -2.71 7.84
C SER A 31 -5.34 -3.20 8.53
N SER A 32 -6.44 -2.45 8.41
CA SER A 32 -7.71 -2.90 8.95
C SER A 32 -8.24 -4.07 8.13
N ASP A 33 -9.05 -4.92 8.77
CA ASP A 33 -9.62 -6.06 8.07
C ASP A 33 -10.48 -5.64 6.89
N ALA A 34 -11.22 -4.54 7.05
CA ALA A 34 -12.09 -4.06 5.98
C ALA A 34 -11.27 -3.63 4.75
N ALA A 35 -10.19 -2.89 4.96
CA ALA A 35 -9.35 -2.44 3.86
C ALA A 35 -8.64 -3.62 3.20
N ILE A 36 -8.14 -4.56 4.00
CA ILE A 36 -7.47 -5.73 3.46
C ILE A 36 -8.44 -6.53 2.59
N ASN A 37 -9.67 -6.72 3.04
CA ASN A 37 -10.67 -7.44 2.25
C ASN A 37 -10.94 -6.77 0.91
N VAL A 38 -11.06 -5.45 0.90
CA VAL A 38 -11.29 -4.72 -0.35
C VAL A 38 -10.11 -4.90 -1.30
N ILE A 39 -8.90 -4.74 -0.78
CA ILE A 39 -7.70 -4.84 -1.61
C ILE A 39 -7.52 -6.26 -2.14
N VAL A 40 -7.75 -7.25 -1.30
CA VAL A 40 -7.62 -8.65 -1.72
C VAL A 40 -8.62 -8.95 -2.83
N GLN A 41 -9.85 -8.50 -2.70
CA GLN A 41 -10.86 -8.72 -3.72
C GLN A 41 -10.49 -8.04 -5.03
N ASP A 42 -10.02 -6.82 -4.97
CA ASP A 42 -9.63 -6.09 -6.17
C ASP A 42 -8.44 -6.76 -6.85
N LEU A 43 -7.43 -7.15 -6.08
CA LEU A 43 -6.26 -7.83 -6.64
C LEU A 43 -6.59 -9.21 -7.19
N SER A 44 -7.57 -9.88 -6.60
CA SER A 44 -7.99 -11.19 -7.11
C SER A 44 -8.73 -11.10 -8.42
N ASN A 45 -9.25 -9.94 -8.74
CA ASN A 45 -10.07 -9.73 -9.92
C ASN A 45 -9.36 -8.87 -10.96
N GLU A 46 -10.03 -7.83 -11.43
CA GLU A 46 -9.58 -7.08 -12.61
C GLU A 46 -8.30 -6.30 -12.40
N LEU A 47 -7.99 -5.93 -11.16
CA LEU A 47 -6.81 -5.12 -10.92
C LEU A 47 -5.51 -5.92 -11.03
N PHE A 48 -5.56 -7.22 -10.90
CA PHE A 48 -4.34 -8.01 -10.97
C PHE A 48 -4.56 -9.37 -11.61
N CYS A 49 -5.20 -10.31 -10.89
CA CYS A 49 -5.26 -11.69 -11.36
C CYS A 49 -6.01 -11.85 -12.68
N GLN A 50 -7.02 -11.04 -12.92
CA GLN A 50 -7.80 -11.11 -14.15
C GLN A 50 -7.46 -10.01 -15.15
N ASP A 51 -6.37 -9.29 -14.91
CA ASP A 51 -5.93 -8.25 -15.83
C ASP A 51 -5.48 -8.89 -17.13
N PRO A 52 -6.09 -8.52 -18.28
CA PRO A 52 -5.72 -9.11 -19.56
C PRO A 52 -4.26 -8.93 -19.92
N GLU A 53 -3.61 -7.90 -19.40
CA GLU A 53 -2.21 -7.64 -19.71
C GLU A 53 -1.28 -8.70 -19.15
N LEU A 54 -1.70 -9.42 -18.12
CA LEU A 54 -0.90 -10.50 -17.57
C LEU A 54 -0.96 -11.77 -18.41
N GLY A 55 -2.01 -11.92 -19.21
CA GLY A 55 -2.13 -13.06 -20.11
C GLY A 55 -2.22 -14.40 -19.42
N LEU A 56 -2.79 -14.44 -18.22
CA LEU A 56 -2.89 -15.69 -17.47
C LEU A 56 -4.01 -16.55 -18.01
N ASN A 57 -3.77 -17.87 -18.05
CA ASN A 57 -4.83 -18.79 -18.41
C ASN A 57 -5.73 -19.04 -17.19
N PRO A 58 -6.88 -19.73 -17.37
CA PRO A 58 -7.82 -19.92 -16.26
C PRO A 58 -7.22 -20.59 -15.03
N ASP A 59 -6.33 -21.55 -15.21
CA ASP A 59 -5.70 -22.21 -14.08
C ASP A 59 -4.76 -21.27 -13.34
N GLN A 60 -4.02 -20.46 -14.08
CA GLN A 60 -3.13 -19.48 -13.49
C GLN A 60 -3.92 -18.39 -12.74
N ILE A 61 -5.07 -17.99 -13.28
CA ILE A 61 -5.93 -17.02 -12.59
C ILE A 61 -6.40 -17.59 -11.27
N LYS A 62 -6.81 -18.84 -11.24
CA LYS A 62 -7.23 -19.47 -10.00
C LYS A 62 -6.10 -19.50 -8.97
N ASN A 63 -4.91 -19.86 -9.42
CA ASN A 63 -3.77 -19.89 -8.52
C ASN A 63 -3.41 -18.49 -8.03
N CYS A 64 -3.47 -17.50 -8.91
CA CYS A 64 -3.22 -16.12 -8.54
C CYS A 64 -4.18 -15.66 -7.45
N GLN A 65 -5.47 -15.93 -7.64
CA GLN A 65 -6.49 -15.57 -6.66
C GLN A 65 -6.23 -16.23 -5.32
N LYS A 66 -5.86 -17.50 -5.35
CA LYS A 66 -5.56 -18.23 -4.13
C LYS A 66 -4.37 -17.60 -3.39
N TYR A 67 -3.31 -17.27 -4.12
CA TYR A 67 -2.13 -16.68 -3.50
C TYR A 67 -2.41 -15.28 -2.96
N VAL A 68 -3.19 -14.49 -3.67
CA VAL A 68 -3.58 -13.19 -3.17
C VAL A 68 -4.35 -13.33 -1.85
N GLU A 69 -5.29 -14.25 -1.78
CA GLU A 69 -6.09 -14.45 -0.58
C GLU A 69 -5.28 -14.98 0.58
N LEU A 70 -4.27 -15.80 0.30
CA LEU A 70 -3.45 -16.37 1.36
C LEU A 70 -2.36 -15.44 1.86
N PHE A 71 -1.70 -14.74 0.95
CA PHE A 71 -0.50 -14.00 1.30
C PHE A 71 -0.71 -12.51 1.53
N MET A 72 -1.63 -11.88 0.82
CA MET A 72 -1.79 -10.45 0.94
C MET A 72 -2.23 -9.97 2.33
N PRO A 73 -3.16 -10.66 3.01
CA PRO A 73 -3.53 -10.20 4.36
C PRO A 73 -2.35 -10.18 5.32
N VAL A 74 -1.50 -11.20 5.25
CA VAL A 74 -0.33 -11.28 6.12
C VAL A 74 0.70 -10.24 5.70
N ALA A 75 0.96 -10.14 4.40
CA ALA A 75 1.95 -9.19 3.89
C ALA A 75 1.57 -7.75 4.24
N MET A 76 0.30 -7.42 4.14
CA MET A 76 -0.13 -6.07 4.44
C MET A 76 0.02 -5.73 5.93
N LYS A 77 -0.27 -6.68 6.80
CA LYS A 77 -0.13 -6.43 8.22
C LYS A 77 1.33 -6.39 8.65
N GLU A 78 2.17 -7.20 8.02
CA GLU A 78 3.59 -7.24 8.38
C GLU A 78 4.36 -6.07 7.78
N TYR A 79 4.05 -5.73 6.53
CA TYR A 79 4.75 -4.67 5.85
C TYR A 79 4.38 -3.29 6.39
N PHE A 80 3.08 -3.07 6.59
CA PHE A 80 2.61 -1.79 7.13
C PHE A 80 2.50 -1.90 8.65
N ASP A 81 3.66 -2.01 9.30
CA ASP A 81 3.73 -2.10 10.75
C ASP A 81 4.04 -0.72 11.35
N GLU A 82 4.30 -0.71 12.65
CA GLU A 82 4.53 0.53 13.37
C GLU A 82 5.79 1.26 12.92
N ASN A 83 6.70 0.57 12.25
CA ASN A 83 7.93 1.19 11.77
C ASN A 83 7.80 1.82 10.39
N PHE A 84 6.67 1.59 9.72
CA PHE A 84 6.50 2.08 8.37
C PHE A 84 6.59 3.60 8.30
N GLY A 85 6.05 4.29 9.30
CA GLY A 85 6.11 5.74 9.34
C GLY A 85 7.52 6.27 9.36
N SER A 86 8.37 5.68 10.21
CA SER A 86 9.77 6.11 10.27
C SER A 86 10.49 5.83 8.95
N SER A 87 10.21 4.69 8.34
CA SER A 87 10.85 4.35 7.08
C SER A 87 10.45 5.28 5.94
N ILE A 88 9.16 5.57 5.82
CA ILE A 88 8.69 6.36 4.70
C ILE A 88 9.03 7.83 4.88
N CYS A 89 8.91 8.34 6.10
CA CYS A 89 9.18 9.76 6.35
C CYS A 89 10.66 10.09 6.29
N GLY A 90 11.52 9.09 6.53
CA GLY A 90 12.95 9.27 6.39
C GLY A 90 13.48 8.91 5.02
N SER A 91 12.62 8.48 4.11
CA SER A 91 13.06 8.07 2.78
C SER A 91 13.51 9.28 1.96
N GLU A 92 14.27 8.99 0.90
CA GLU A 92 14.73 10.05 0.01
C GLU A 92 13.59 10.81 -0.65
N LEU A 93 12.47 10.14 -0.83
CA LEU A 93 11.33 10.75 -1.47
C LEU A 93 10.73 11.88 -0.64
N TYR A 94 10.57 11.68 0.66
CA TYR A 94 10.01 12.69 1.53
C TYR A 94 11.06 13.43 2.33
N ASN A 95 11.98 12.70 2.89
CA ASN A 95 13.15 13.28 3.58
C ASN A 95 12.77 14.37 4.60
N VAL A 96 11.76 14.10 5.41
CA VAL A 96 11.35 15.04 6.46
C VAL A 96 11.79 14.57 7.85
N CYS A 97 12.31 13.38 7.95
CA CYS A 97 12.96 12.86 9.15
C CYS A 97 14.42 12.53 8.86
#